data_a9dabb6eb540f4224f483c21ce7c7518
#
_entry.id   a9dabb6eb540f4224f483c21ce7c7518
#
_cell.length_a   1.000
_cell.length_b   1.000
_cell.length_c   1.000
_cell.angle_alpha   90.00
_cell.angle_beta   90.00
_cell.angle_gamma   90.00
#
_symmetry.space_group_name_H-M   'P 1'
#
loop_
_entity.id
_entity.type
_entity.pdbx_description
1 polymer ?
#
loop_
_entity_poly.entity_id
_entity_poly.type
_entity_poly.pdbx_seq_one_letter_code
_entity_poly.pdbx_strand_id
1 'polypeptide(L)'
;GTQGHKAMAKTFVISDTHFNHANILEFKDYLGKPCREFDNVDQMNEAMMDNWASVVSPEDTVIHCGDVLFGMDKVDWLTANFAKLPGKKRLVIGNHDNVKHLAPFFKDIQLWIDMPGFIFTHTPLHESTLAEAHRFKEPKLNVHGHIHTNPSPEGPYKCVCVEQINYT
;
A
#
# COMPACT_ATOMS: atom_id res chain seq x y z
N GLY A 1 31.41 25.13 9.90
CA GLY A 1 29.99 24.78 10.03
C GLY A 1 29.69 23.50 9.32
N THR A 2 29.44 22.46 10.10
CA THR A 2 28.93 21.19 9.57
C THR A 2 27.53 21.42 9.00
N GLN A 3 27.42 21.53 7.70
CA GLN A 3 26.14 21.45 7.04
C GLN A 3 25.66 19.98 7.19
N GLY A 4 24.68 19.77 8.05
CA GLY A 4 24.00 18.48 8.13
C GLY A 4 23.41 18.16 6.75
N HIS A 5 23.85 17.06 6.15
CA HIS A 5 23.21 16.57 4.94
C HIS A 5 21.74 16.24 5.28
N LYS A 6 20.80 17.05 4.78
CA LYS A 6 19.40 16.66 4.77
C LYS A 6 19.30 15.35 3.97
N ALA A 7 18.88 14.27 4.64
CA ALA A 7 18.54 13.05 3.94
C ALA A 7 17.50 13.39 2.86
N MET A 8 17.70 12.94 1.64
CA MET A 8 16.71 13.11 0.58
C MET A 8 15.40 12.43 0.98
N ALA A 9 14.28 13.07 0.70
CA ALA A 9 12.97 12.47 0.89
C ALA A 9 12.86 11.17 0.09
N LYS A 10 12.31 10.15 0.73
CA LYS A 10 12.13 8.80 0.15
C LYS A 10 10.70 8.60 -0.28
N THR A 11 10.49 7.67 -1.20
CA THR A 11 9.17 7.17 -1.56
C THR A 11 9.05 5.72 -1.10
N PHE A 12 8.07 5.47 -0.25
CA PHE A 12 7.72 4.13 0.22
C PHE A 12 6.47 3.65 -0.48
N VAL A 13 6.30 2.35 -0.59
CA VAL A 13 5.13 1.73 -1.21
C VAL A 13 4.57 0.65 -0.29
N ILE A 14 3.26 0.65 -0.13
CA ILE A 14 2.54 -0.34 0.67
C ILE A 14 1.20 -0.62 -0.01
N SER A 15 0.59 -1.74 0.28
CA SER A 15 -0.75 -2.06 -0.20
C SER A 15 -1.52 -2.99 0.73
N ASP A 16 -2.83 -2.96 0.58
CA ASP A 16 -3.76 -3.89 1.23
C ASP A 16 -3.57 -3.95 2.74
N THR A 17 -3.45 -2.79 3.36
CA THR A 17 -3.35 -2.70 4.82
C THR A 17 -4.60 -3.25 5.51
N HIS A 18 -5.77 -3.08 4.90
CA HIS A 18 -7.03 -3.53 5.47
C HIS A 18 -7.17 -3.13 6.94
N PHE A 19 -6.81 -1.90 7.26
CA PHE A 19 -6.98 -1.39 8.62
C PHE A 19 -8.39 -1.63 9.11
N ASN A 20 -8.53 -2.00 10.35
CA ASN A 20 -9.81 -2.22 11.02
C ASN A 20 -10.65 -3.39 10.44
N HIS A 21 -10.07 -4.26 9.64
CA HIS A 21 -10.73 -5.41 9.03
C HIS A 21 -10.51 -6.67 9.88
N ALA A 22 -11.37 -6.89 10.86
CA ALA A 22 -11.25 -8.04 11.78
C ALA A 22 -11.32 -9.39 11.05
N ASN A 23 -12.19 -9.51 10.05
CA ASN A 23 -12.40 -10.75 9.33
C ASN A 23 -11.18 -11.22 8.53
N ILE A 24 -10.25 -10.31 8.17
CA ILE A 24 -9.04 -10.71 7.43
C ILE A 24 -8.15 -11.64 8.26
N LEU A 25 -8.26 -11.60 9.58
CA LEU A 25 -7.51 -12.48 10.47
C LEU A 25 -7.95 -13.95 10.38
N GLU A 26 -9.13 -14.19 9.83
CA GLU A 26 -9.67 -15.54 9.60
C GLU A 26 -9.34 -16.08 8.20
N PHE A 27 -8.85 -15.23 7.30
CA PHE A 27 -8.48 -15.64 5.94
C PHE A 27 -7.24 -16.53 5.96
N LYS A 28 -7.30 -17.60 5.17
CA LYS A 28 -6.22 -18.55 5.04
C LYS A 28 -5.68 -18.57 3.61
N ASP A 29 -4.38 -18.86 3.49
CA ASP A 29 -3.75 -19.10 2.20
C ASP A 29 -4.14 -20.48 1.65
N TYR A 30 -3.62 -20.81 0.46
CA TYR A 30 -3.89 -22.11 -0.18
C TYR A 30 -3.33 -23.31 0.58
N LEU A 31 -2.43 -23.10 1.54
CA LEU A 31 -1.91 -24.14 2.44
C LEU A 31 -2.68 -24.24 3.76
N GLY A 32 -3.74 -23.44 3.92
CA GLY A 32 -4.54 -23.40 5.14
C GLY A 32 -3.92 -22.61 6.30
N LYS A 33 -2.85 -21.87 6.06
CA LYS A 33 -2.23 -20.98 7.05
C LYS A 33 -2.94 -19.63 7.08
N PRO A 34 -3.07 -18.99 8.26
CA PRO A 34 -3.61 -17.63 8.33
C PRO A 34 -2.80 -16.68 7.43
N CYS A 35 -3.48 -15.85 6.65
CA CYS A 35 -2.83 -14.82 5.86
C CYS A 35 -2.16 -13.75 6.74
N ARG A 36 -2.75 -13.49 7.91
CA ARG A 36 -2.23 -12.56 8.92
C ARG A 36 -2.30 -13.19 10.30
N GLU A 37 -1.20 -13.16 11.02
CA GLU A 37 -1.04 -13.76 12.35
C GLU A 37 -1.05 -12.69 13.44
N PHE A 38 -2.24 -12.22 13.81
CA PHE A 38 -2.46 -11.31 14.94
C PHE A 38 -3.60 -11.84 15.81
N ASP A 39 -3.54 -11.55 17.11
CA ASP A 39 -4.55 -12.02 18.05
C ASP A 39 -5.88 -11.29 17.89
N ASN A 40 -5.84 -10.02 17.48
CA ASN A 40 -7.02 -9.20 17.23
C ASN A 40 -6.71 -8.07 16.25
N VAL A 41 -7.77 -7.39 15.80
CA VAL A 41 -7.65 -6.31 14.81
C VAL A 41 -6.90 -5.09 15.35
N ASP A 42 -7.01 -4.79 16.63
CA ASP A 42 -6.31 -3.66 17.23
C ASP A 42 -4.80 -3.89 17.25
N GLN A 43 -4.36 -5.10 17.56
CA GLN A 43 -2.96 -5.49 17.51
C GLN A 43 -2.43 -5.42 16.06
N MET A 44 -3.20 -5.87 15.09
CA MET A 44 -2.85 -5.76 13.68
C MET A 44 -2.68 -4.30 13.24
N ASN A 45 -3.67 -3.45 13.57
CA ASN A 45 -3.61 -2.03 13.25
C ASN A 45 -2.40 -1.36 13.87
N GLU A 46 -2.15 -1.60 15.15
CA GLU A 46 -1.03 -1.03 15.90
C GLU A 46 0.31 -1.44 15.31
N ALA A 47 0.49 -2.71 14.99
CA ALA A 47 1.73 -3.21 14.36
C ALA A 47 2.02 -2.52 13.03
N MET A 48 1.03 -2.38 12.16
CA MET A 48 1.20 -1.70 10.87
C MET A 48 1.47 -0.20 11.04
N MET A 49 0.79 0.45 11.98
CA MET A 49 1.00 1.88 12.26
C MET A 49 2.38 2.13 12.87
N ASP A 50 2.82 1.30 13.79
CA ASP A 50 4.14 1.42 14.41
C ASP A 50 5.26 1.20 13.39
N ASN A 51 5.13 0.20 12.53
CA ASN A 51 6.08 -0.04 11.45
C ASN A 51 6.14 1.15 10.48
N TRP A 52 5.00 1.68 10.09
CA TRP A 52 4.93 2.88 9.24
C TRP A 52 5.67 4.05 9.89
N ALA A 53 5.33 4.37 11.12
CA ALA A 53 5.93 5.48 11.84
C ALA A 53 7.44 5.30 12.08
N SER A 54 7.91 4.06 12.15
CA SER A 54 9.33 3.77 12.39
C SER A 54 10.23 4.01 11.17
N VAL A 55 9.68 3.94 9.94
CA VAL A 55 10.47 4.06 8.71
C VAL A 55 10.18 5.33 7.91
N VAL A 56 8.99 5.90 8.02
CA VAL A 56 8.57 7.05 7.22
C VAL A 56 8.79 8.35 7.98
N SER A 57 9.47 9.30 7.35
CA SER A 57 9.63 10.67 7.86
C SER A 57 8.55 11.59 7.27
N PRO A 58 8.26 12.74 7.93
CA PRO A 58 7.22 13.67 7.44
C PRO A 58 7.42 14.16 6.00
N GLU A 59 8.65 14.25 5.53
CA GLU A 59 8.99 14.70 4.18
C GLU A 59 8.87 13.59 3.12
N ASP A 60 8.79 12.35 3.56
CA ASP A 60 8.69 11.19 2.67
C ASP A 60 7.30 11.11 2.03
N THR A 61 7.21 10.37 0.94
CA THR A 61 5.95 10.05 0.27
C THR A 61 5.66 8.57 0.46
N VAL A 62 4.40 8.24 0.73
CA VAL A 62 3.92 6.86 0.76
C VAL A 62 2.87 6.68 -0.34
N ILE A 63 3.14 5.77 -1.26
CA ILE A 63 2.18 5.33 -2.26
C ILE A 63 1.48 4.10 -1.70
N HIS A 64 0.17 4.23 -1.47
CA HIS A 64 -0.68 3.11 -1.06
C HIS A 64 -1.40 2.57 -2.29
N CYS A 65 -1.17 1.31 -2.61
CA CYS A 65 -1.74 0.67 -3.80
C CYS A 65 -3.15 0.11 -3.60
N GLY A 66 -3.88 0.61 -2.61
CA GLY A 66 -5.31 0.33 -2.45
C GLY A 66 -5.67 -0.63 -1.33
N ASP A 67 -6.97 -0.72 -1.06
CA ASP A 67 -7.56 -1.48 0.04
C ASP A 67 -7.02 -1.03 1.40
N VAL A 68 -7.28 0.23 1.71
CA VAL A 68 -6.72 0.92 2.89
C VAL A 68 -7.35 0.43 4.19
N LEU A 69 -8.69 0.44 4.27
CA LEU A 69 -9.38 0.09 5.51
C LEU A 69 -10.78 -0.47 5.24
N PHE A 70 -11.31 -1.10 6.29
CA PHE A 70 -12.64 -1.67 6.37
C PHE A 70 -13.36 -1.28 7.65
N GLY A 71 -14.60 -1.67 7.78
CA GLY A 71 -15.39 -1.51 9.00
C GLY A 71 -16.32 -0.31 8.96
N MET A 72 -16.99 -0.10 10.10
CA MET A 72 -17.86 1.04 10.36
C MET A 72 -17.03 2.22 10.85
N ASP A 73 -17.58 3.44 10.81
CA ASP A 73 -16.94 4.66 11.30
C ASP A 73 -15.55 4.94 10.68
N LYS A 74 -15.43 4.66 9.37
CA LYS A 74 -14.17 4.80 8.63
C LYS A 74 -13.54 6.18 8.77
N VAL A 75 -14.35 7.24 8.66
CA VAL A 75 -13.84 8.62 8.73
C VAL A 75 -13.31 8.95 10.13
N ASP A 76 -13.99 8.51 11.17
CA ASP A 76 -13.55 8.73 12.57
C ASP A 76 -12.26 7.99 12.84
N TRP A 77 -12.15 6.74 12.41
CA TRP A 77 -10.94 5.96 12.55
C TRP A 77 -9.76 6.57 11.80
N LEU A 78 -10.00 7.00 10.54
CA LEU A 78 -8.98 7.66 9.71
C LEU A 78 -8.49 8.95 10.39
N THR A 79 -9.38 9.76 10.91
CA THR A 79 -9.03 11.00 11.59
C THR A 79 -8.22 10.75 12.87
N ALA A 80 -8.63 9.75 13.65
CA ALA A 80 -7.97 9.44 14.92
C ALA A 80 -6.60 8.74 14.75
N ASN A 81 -6.40 7.99 13.68
CA ASN A 81 -5.25 7.11 13.50
C ASN A 81 -4.46 7.39 12.23
N PHE A 82 -5.06 7.16 11.06
CA PHE A 82 -4.36 7.23 9.78
C PHE A 82 -3.81 8.63 9.47
N ALA A 83 -4.57 9.67 9.80
CA ALA A 83 -4.15 11.05 9.57
C ALA A 83 -2.88 11.44 10.35
N LYS A 84 -2.60 10.74 11.45
CA LYS A 84 -1.41 10.98 12.28
C LYS A 84 -0.17 10.26 11.79
N LEU A 85 -0.31 9.32 10.85
CA LEU A 85 0.83 8.63 10.26
C LEU A 85 1.66 9.60 9.42
N PRO A 86 3.00 9.54 9.53
CA PRO A 86 3.87 10.49 8.84
C PRO A 86 3.90 10.27 7.33
N GLY A 87 4.34 11.31 6.63
CA GLY A 87 4.57 11.30 5.19
C GLY A 87 3.39 11.83 4.38
N LYS A 88 3.69 12.21 3.15
CA LYS A 88 2.68 12.58 2.15
C LYS A 88 2.10 11.30 1.57
N LYS A 89 0.78 11.19 1.55
CA LYS A 89 0.09 9.96 1.15
C LYS A 89 -0.54 10.12 -0.22
N ARG A 90 -0.23 9.18 -1.12
CA ARG A 90 -0.82 9.07 -2.45
C ARG A 90 -1.54 7.74 -2.55
N LEU A 91 -2.72 7.71 -3.16
CA LEU A 91 -3.53 6.50 -3.27
C LEU A 91 -3.69 6.07 -4.72
N VAL A 92 -3.43 4.79 -4.98
CA VAL A 92 -3.96 4.05 -6.13
C VAL A 92 -5.20 3.31 -5.65
N ILE A 93 -6.35 3.53 -6.28
CA ILE A 93 -7.63 3.03 -5.81
C ILE A 93 -7.68 1.50 -5.87
N GLY A 94 -8.01 0.86 -4.74
CA GLY A 94 -8.31 -0.56 -4.66
C GLY A 94 -9.80 -0.85 -4.84
N ASN A 95 -10.13 -2.12 -5.03
CA ASN A 95 -11.51 -2.55 -5.28
C ASN A 95 -12.45 -2.38 -4.08
N HIS A 96 -11.90 -2.24 -2.86
CA HIS A 96 -12.66 -2.02 -1.63
C HIS A 96 -12.62 -0.58 -1.12
N ASP A 97 -11.93 0.32 -1.81
CA ASP A 97 -11.78 1.70 -1.37
C ASP A 97 -13.00 2.56 -1.69
N ASN A 98 -13.41 3.34 -0.70
CA ASN A 98 -14.41 4.39 -0.88
C ASN A 98 -13.70 5.74 -0.99
N VAL A 99 -13.59 6.25 -2.21
CA VAL A 99 -12.89 7.50 -2.52
C VAL A 99 -13.45 8.68 -1.72
N LYS A 100 -14.76 8.74 -1.54
CA LYS A 100 -15.43 9.82 -0.80
C LYS A 100 -14.93 9.92 0.64
N HIS A 101 -14.70 8.77 1.28
CA HIS A 101 -14.18 8.73 2.65
C HIS A 101 -12.67 8.98 2.72
N LEU A 102 -11.93 8.53 1.71
CA LEU A 102 -10.47 8.56 1.70
C LEU A 102 -9.88 9.88 1.19
N ALA A 103 -10.59 10.61 0.34
CA ALA A 103 -10.08 11.81 -0.32
C ALA A 103 -9.42 12.83 0.63
N PRO A 104 -9.99 13.15 1.81
CA PRO A 104 -9.37 14.12 2.72
C PRO A 104 -8.02 13.68 3.30
N PHE A 105 -7.68 12.40 3.23
CA PHE A 105 -6.51 11.82 3.89
C PHE A 105 -5.34 11.57 2.93
N PHE A 106 -5.54 11.81 1.63
CA PHE A 106 -4.52 11.61 0.60
C PHE A 106 -4.25 12.91 -0.15
N LYS A 107 -2.99 13.10 -0.54
CA LYS A 107 -2.58 14.23 -1.38
C LYS A 107 -3.21 14.14 -2.76
N ASP A 108 -3.25 12.93 -3.34
CA ASP A 108 -3.93 12.63 -4.59
C ASP A 108 -4.42 11.18 -4.62
N ILE A 109 -5.38 10.93 -5.50
CA ILE A 109 -5.99 9.62 -5.72
C ILE A 109 -6.04 9.37 -7.21
N GLN A 110 -5.48 8.24 -7.67
CA GLN A 110 -5.39 7.88 -9.08
C GLN A 110 -5.74 6.40 -9.29
N LEU A 111 -6.08 6.04 -10.52
CA LEU A 111 -6.28 4.64 -10.92
C LEU A 111 -4.96 3.90 -11.03
N TRP A 112 -3.92 4.59 -11.46
CA TRP A 112 -2.53 4.12 -11.44
C TRP A 112 -1.60 5.33 -11.29
N ILE A 113 -0.38 5.06 -10.83
CA ILE A 113 0.68 6.07 -10.76
C ILE A 113 1.83 5.60 -11.64
N ASP A 114 2.21 6.43 -12.60
CA ASP A 114 3.33 6.17 -13.49
C ASP A 114 4.54 7.01 -13.06
N MET A 115 5.67 6.35 -12.87
CA MET A 115 6.93 6.97 -12.51
C MET A 115 8.06 6.36 -13.35
N PRO A 116 9.22 7.03 -13.49
CA PRO A 116 10.37 6.45 -14.18
C PRO A 116 10.72 5.06 -13.63
N GLY A 117 10.69 4.05 -14.48
CA GLY A 117 10.99 2.66 -14.13
C GLY A 117 9.88 1.89 -13.43
N PHE A 118 8.78 2.54 -13.02
CA PHE A 118 7.74 1.91 -12.20
C PHE A 118 6.34 2.30 -12.67
N ILE A 119 5.40 1.35 -12.55
CA ILE A 119 3.97 1.65 -12.61
C ILE A 119 3.29 1.00 -11.40
N PHE A 120 2.55 1.81 -10.66
CA PHE A 120 1.86 1.40 -9.44
C PHE A 120 0.38 1.19 -9.74
N THR A 121 -0.11 -0.01 -9.44
CA THR A 121 -1.51 -0.40 -9.65
C THR A 121 -2.02 -1.17 -8.44
N HIS A 122 -3.35 -1.29 -8.28
CA HIS A 122 -3.89 -2.16 -7.24
C HIS A 122 -3.76 -3.64 -7.62
N THR A 123 -4.25 -4.00 -8.81
CA THR A 123 -4.12 -5.35 -9.36
C THR A 123 -2.94 -5.45 -10.31
N PRO A 124 -2.27 -6.61 -10.43
CA PRO A 124 -1.22 -6.76 -11.42
C PRO A 124 -1.77 -6.56 -12.83
N LEU A 125 -1.05 -5.80 -13.65
CA LEU A 125 -1.41 -5.58 -15.05
C LEU A 125 -1.18 -6.85 -15.86
N HIS A 126 -1.97 -7.02 -16.91
CA HIS A 126 -1.75 -8.10 -17.87
C HIS A 126 -0.38 -7.94 -18.53
N GLU A 127 0.31 -9.05 -18.78
CA GLU A 127 1.65 -9.06 -19.36
C GLU A 127 1.73 -8.32 -20.70
N SER A 128 0.69 -8.42 -21.53
CA SER A 128 0.65 -7.71 -22.82
C SER A 128 0.70 -6.20 -22.66
N THR A 129 0.14 -5.65 -21.58
CA THR A 129 0.18 -4.22 -21.31
C THR A 129 1.60 -3.76 -21.00
N LEU A 130 2.36 -4.55 -20.25
CA LEU A 130 3.75 -4.24 -19.90
C LEU A 130 4.71 -4.49 -21.08
N ALA A 131 4.39 -5.46 -21.94
CA ALA A 131 5.21 -5.81 -23.08
C ALA A 131 5.06 -4.84 -24.28
N GLU A 132 3.98 -4.06 -24.32
CA GLU A 132 3.76 -3.07 -25.37
C GLU A 132 4.70 -1.86 -25.20
N ALA A 133 5.90 -1.98 -25.76
CA ALA A 133 6.96 -0.97 -25.62
C ALA A 133 6.53 0.46 -26.04
N HIS A 134 5.48 0.59 -26.85
CA HIS A 134 4.98 1.90 -27.27
C HIS A 134 4.07 2.59 -26.23
N ARG A 135 3.55 1.87 -25.23
CA ARG A 135 2.75 2.46 -24.15
C ARG A 135 3.60 3.17 -23.12
N PHE A 136 4.79 2.63 -22.88
CA PHE A 136 5.74 3.21 -21.95
C PHE A 136 7.03 3.52 -22.70
N LYS A 137 7.60 4.70 -22.45
CA LYS A 137 8.86 5.11 -23.08
C LYS A 137 10.05 4.26 -22.67
N GLU A 138 9.89 3.48 -21.60
CA GLU A 138 10.92 2.61 -21.02
C GLU A 138 10.26 1.38 -20.38
N PRO A 139 11.00 0.30 -20.13
CA PRO A 139 10.50 -0.84 -19.36
C PRO A 139 10.06 -0.41 -17.95
N LYS A 140 8.95 -0.96 -17.48
CA LYS A 140 8.39 -0.69 -16.16
C LYS A 140 8.34 -1.94 -15.30
N LEU A 141 8.68 -1.80 -14.01
CA LEU A 141 8.31 -2.76 -12.99
C LEU A 141 6.89 -2.44 -12.53
N ASN A 142 5.99 -3.41 -12.59
CA ASN A 142 4.64 -3.24 -12.06
C ASN A 142 4.62 -3.56 -10.56
N VAL A 143 4.51 -2.51 -9.76
CA VAL A 143 4.34 -2.61 -8.31
C VAL A 143 2.85 -2.62 -8.02
N HIS A 144 2.36 -3.64 -7.32
CA HIS A 144 0.92 -3.86 -7.17
C HIS A 144 0.56 -4.43 -5.81
N GLY A 145 -0.76 -4.47 -5.54
CA GLY A 145 -1.36 -5.09 -4.38
C GLY A 145 -2.31 -6.24 -4.75
N HIS A 146 -3.39 -6.33 -4.04
CA HIS A 146 -4.59 -7.16 -4.25
C HIS A 146 -4.42 -8.66 -3.93
N ILE A 147 -3.31 -9.27 -4.27
CA ILE A 147 -3.15 -10.73 -4.22
C ILE A 147 -2.74 -11.30 -2.85
N HIS A 148 -2.54 -10.43 -1.86
CA HIS A 148 -2.16 -10.79 -0.48
C HIS A 148 -0.94 -11.73 -0.43
N THR A 149 -1.14 -12.98 -0.03
CA THR A 149 -0.06 -13.98 0.09
C THR A 149 0.22 -14.74 -1.21
N ASN A 150 -0.61 -14.57 -2.25
CA ASN A 150 -0.42 -15.26 -3.52
C ASN A 150 0.79 -14.69 -4.29
N PRO A 151 1.48 -15.52 -5.09
CA PRO A 151 2.61 -15.03 -5.87
C PRO A 151 2.16 -14.11 -7.01
N SER A 152 2.99 -13.12 -7.32
CA SER A 152 2.82 -12.31 -8.52
C SER A 152 2.94 -13.17 -9.79
N PRO A 153 2.36 -12.72 -10.92
CA PRO A 153 2.66 -13.32 -12.21
C PRO A 153 4.18 -13.34 -12.47
N GLU A 154 4.65 -14.27 -13.30
CA GLU A 154 6.05 -14.25 -13.75
C GLU A 154 6.32 -13.00 -14.59
N GLY A 155 7.50 -12.39 -14.40
CA GLY A 155 7.92 -11.21 -15.13
C GLY A 155 8.20 -10.01 -14.24
N PRO A 156 8.09 -8.77 -14.76
CA PRO A 156 8.45 -7.56 -14.07
C PRO A 156 7.33 -7.12 -13.09
N TYR A 157 7.11 -7.91 -12.05
CA TYR A 157 6.09 -7.67 -11.03
C TYR A 157 6.67 -7.67 -9.64
N LYS A 158 6.15 -6.79 -8.77
CA LYS A 158 6.44 -6.78 -7.33
C LYS A 158 5.18 -6.54 -6.54
N CYS A 159 4.77 -7.49 -5.75
CA CYS A 159 3.66 -7.33 -4.80
C CYS A 159 4.14 -6.63 -3.53
N VAL A 160 3.40 -5.60 -3.11
CA VAL A 160 3.66 -4.84 -1.88
C VAL A 160 2.51 -4.93 -0.88
N CYS A 161 1.67 -5.96 -0.99
CA CYS A 161 0.74 -6.31 0.06
C CYS A 161 1.51 -6.52 1.37
N VAL A 162 0.95 -6.04 2.48
CA VAL A 162 1.65 -6.09 3.77
C VAL A 162 2.10 -7.49 4.16
N GLU A 163 1.38 -8.52 3.76
CA GLU A 163 1.74 -9.92 4.01
C GLU A 163 3.08 -10.31 3.34
N GLN A 164 3.41 -9.68 2.20
CA GLN A 164 4.64 -9.99 1.44
C GLN A 164 5.80 -9.06 1.77
N ILE A 165 5.58 -7.99 2.51
CA ILE A 165 6.61 -7.04 2.93
C ILE A 165 6.78 -7.00 4.44
N ASN A 166 6.29 -8.00 5.14
CA ASN A 166 6.38 -8.14 6.59
C ASN A 166 5.80 -6.93 7.35
N TYR A 167 4.69 -6.37 6.85
CA TYR A 167 3.95 -5.26 7.46
C TYR A 167 4.76 -3.95 7.63
N THR A 168 5.80 -3.80 6.87
CA THR A 168 6.71 -2.63 6.98
C THR A 168 6.59 -1.68 5.82
#